data_2c42cf0a0a552571b948258d16789b59
#
_entry.id   2c42cf0a0a552571b948258d16789b59
#
_cell.length_a   1.000
_cell.length_b   1.000
_cell.length_c   1.000
_cell.angle_alpha   90.00
_cell.angle_beta   90.00
_cell.angle_gamma   90.00
#
_symmetry.space_group_name_H-M   'P 1'
#
loop_
_entity.id
_entity.type
_entity.pdbx_description
1 polymer ?
#
loop_
_entity_poly.entity_id
_entity_poly.type
_entity_poly.pdbx_seq_one_letter_code
_entity_poly.pdbx_strand_id
1 'polypeptide(L)'
;MIEDILEYNKRFVENKGYEKYITNKYPDKKIAILSCMDTRLTELLPAALGIKNGDVKMIKNAGGIISHPFGSVIRSLMVAIYELGVKEVMVIAHSDCGACHMSSAQMIEHMKARGIKQETIDMIRFCGVDFDSWLYGFGDTEKSVRESVKAILDHPLIPEDVHVSGFIIDSITGALTPVVA
;
A
#
# COMPACT_ATOMS: atom_id res chain seq x y z
N MET A 1 -15.19 -21.33 -4.71
CA MET A 1 -14.05 -20.36 -4.63
C MET A 1 -13.71 -19.98 -3.19
N ILE A 2 -14.58 -19.33 -2.42
CA ILE A 2 -14.31 -19.07 -0.98
C ILE A 2 -14.28 -20.39 -0.19
N GLU A 3 -15.17 -21.32 -0.48
CA GLU A 3 -15.23 -22.65 0.14
C GLU A 3 -13.92 -23.44 -0.08
N ASP A 4 -13.33 -23.38 -1.27
CA ASP A 4 -12.07 -24.05 -1.58
C ASP A 4 -10.91 -23.47 -0.73
N ILE A 5 -10.93 -22.15 -0.50
CA ILE A 5 -9.96 -21.48 0.37
C ILE A 5 -10.12 -21.93 1.83
N LEU A 6 -11.35 -22.06 2.31
CA LEU A 6 -11.63 -22.51 3.68
C LEU A 6 -11.23 -23.98 3.87
N GLU A 7 -11.47 -24.82 2.89
CA GLU A 7 -11.05 -26.23 2.93
C GLU A 7 -9.53 -26.36 2.91
N TYR A 8 -8.85 -25.58 2.06
CA TYR A 8 -7.38 -25.54 2.05
C TYR A 8 -6.83 -25.07 3.40
N ASN A 9 -7.41 -23.99 3.99
CA ASN A 9 -7.01 -23.47 5.30
C ASN A 9 -7.14 -24.55 6.40
N LYS A 10 -8.23 -25.31 6.42
CA LYS A 10 -8.42 -26.40 7.38
C LYS A 10 -7.28 -27.42 7.29
N ARG A 11 -6.98 -27.89 6.07
CA ARG A 11 -5.86 -28.83 5.84
C ARG A 11 -4.50 -28.23 6.22
N PHE A 12 -4.28 -26.93 5.94
CA PHE A 12 -3.06 -26.21 6.32
C PHE A 12 -2.84 -26.21 7.84
N VAL A 13 -3.91 -25.98 8.61
CA VAL A 13 -3.85 -26.01 10.08
C VAL A 13 -3.66 -27.43 10.61
N GLU A 14 -4.41 -28.41 10.11
CA GLU A 14 -4.30 -29.82 10.48
C GLU A 14 -2.88 -30.38 10.23
N ASN A 15 -2.25 -29.97 9.14
CA ASN A 15 -0.88 -30.35 8.78
C ASN A 15 0.20 -29.47 9.40
N LYS A 16 -0.19 -28.55 10.31
CA LYS A 16 0.73 -27.62 10.99
C LYS A 16 1.57 -26.77 10.04
N GLY A 17 1.05 -26.46 8.85
CA GLY A 17 1.74 -25.65 7.84
C GLY A 17 2.14 -24.26 8.31
N TYR A 18 1.56 -23.80 9.41
CA TYR A 18 1.84 -22.51 10.05
C TYR A 18 3.16 -22.47 10.84
N GLU A 19 3.75 -23.60 11.22
CA GLU A 19 4.91 -23.61 12.15
C GLU A 19 6.08 -22.77 11.64
N LYS A 20 6.36 -22.78 10.34
CA LYS A 20 7.43 -21.99 9.72
C LYS A 20 7.15 -20.46 9.68
N TYR A 21 5.92 -20.04 10.02
CA TYR A 21 5.52 -18.63 10.02
C TYR A 21 5.36 -18.05 11.43
N ILE A 22 5.63 -18.83 12.48
CA ILE A 22 5.51 -18.37 13.86
C ILE A 22 6.53 -17.27 14.12
N THR A 23 6.04 -16.11 14.54
CA THR A 23 6.84 -14.95 14.91
C THR A 23 6.06 -14.10 15.93
N ASN A 24 6.60 -12.97 16.34
CA ASN A 24 5.94 -12.01 17.21
C ASN A 24 5.40 -10.79 16.42
N LYS A 25 4.76 -9.86 17.14
CA LYS A 25 4.14 -8.66 16.52
C LYS A 25 5.14 -7.54 16.15
N TYR A 26 6.36 -7.59 16.63
CA TYR A 26 7.35 -6.55 16.38
C TYR A 26 8.16 -6.88 15.13
N PRO A 27 8.41 -5.90 14.24
CA PRO A 27 9.21 -6.15 13.03
C PRO A 27 10.69 -6.23 13.36
N ASP A 28 11.33 -7.36 13.07
CA ASP A 28 12.73 -7.60 13.40
C ASP A 28 13.68 -6.57 12.78
N LYS A 29 13.37 -6.11 11.56
CA LYS A 29 14.17 -5.09 10.84
C LYS A 29 13.81 -3.65 11.21
N LYS A 30 12.74 -3.42 12.00
CA LYS A 30 12.20 -2.10 12.34
C LYS A 30 11.84 -1.24 11.12
N ILE A 31 11.41 -1.88 10.04
CA ILE A 31 11.04 -1.26 8.77
C ILE A 31 9.52 -1.39 8.57
N ALA A 32 8.90 -0.32 8.06
CA ALA A 32 7.59 -0.37 7.43
C ALA A 32 7.73 -0.15 5.92
N ILE A 33 7.00 -0.91 5.14
CA ILE A 33 6.96 -0.79 3.68
C ILE A 33 5.55 -0.41 3.26
N LEU A 34 5.42 0.72 2.55
CA LEU A 34 4.22 1.08 1.82
C LEU A 34 4.40 0.65 0.36
N SER A 35 3.49 -0.18 -0.17
CA SER A 35 3.54 -0.61 -1.56
C SER A 35 2.15 -0.79 -2.17
N CYS A 36 2.12 -0.99 -3.49
CA CYS A 36 0.88 -1.25 -4.21
C CYS A 36 0.25 -2.60 -3.83
N MET A 37 -1.09 -2.66 -3.89
CA MET A 37 -1.85 -3.89 -3.71
C MET A 37 -1.84 -4.80 -4.96
N ASP A 38 -1.07 -4.46 -5.99
CA ASP A 38 -0.94 -5.27 -7.21
C ASP A 38 -0.63 -6.73 -6.88
N THR A 39 -1.35 -7.66 -7.52
CA THR A 39 -1.25 -9.10 -7.26
C THR A 39 0.13 -9.66 -7.56
N ARG A 40 0.85 -9.08 -8.52
CA ARG A 40 2.23 -9.47 -8.89
C ARG A 40 3.22 -9.25 -7.74
N LEU A 41 2.94 -8.30 -6.84
CA LEU A 41 3.80 -7.94 -5.71
C LEU A 41 3.50 -8.73 -4.43
N THR A 42 2.55 -9.65 -4.45
CA THR A 42 2.17 -10.39 -3.24
C THR A 42 3.32 -11.27 -2.73
N GLU A 43 3.99 -11.97 -3.64
CA GLU A 43 5.15 -12.81 -3.33
C GLU A 43 6.46 -12.21 -3.84
N LEU A 44 6.45 -11.58 -5.03
CA LEU A 44 7.66 -11.02 -5.65
C LEU A 44 8.34 -9.98 -4.76
N LEU A 45 7.59 -9.04 -4.18
CA LEU A 45 8.18 -7.98 -3.38
C LEU A 45 8.95 -8.50 -2.15
N PRO A 46 8.37 -9.32 -1.27
CA PRO A 46 9.14 -9.85 -0.15
C PRO A 46 10.28 -10.79 -0.60
N ALA A 47 10.09 -11.57 -1.66
CA ALA A 47 11.13 -12.46 -2.17
C ALA A 47 12.33 -11.68 -2.72
N ALA A 48 12.08 -10.64 -3.54
CA ALA A 48 13.13 -9.80 -4.12
C ALA A 48 13.94 -9.03 -3.07
N LEU A 49 13.31 -8.68 -1.94
CA LEU A 49 13.95 -7.99 -0.83
C LEU A 49 14.54 -8.93 0.24
N GLY A 50 14.42 -10.24 0.07
CA GLY A 50 14.87 -11.22 1.07
C GLY A 50 14.12 -11.12 2.41
N ILE A 51 12.86 -10.69 2.37
CA ILE A 51 12.02 -10.43 3.55
C ILE A 51 11.20 -11.69 3.88
N LYS A 52 11.16 -12.03 5.16
CA LYS A 52 10.39 -13.13 5.71
C LYS A 52 9.26 -12.64 6.61
N ASN A 53 8.37 -13.56 6.96
CA ASN A 53 7.33 -13.30 7.95
C ASN A 53 7.95 -12.85 9.29
N GLY A 54 7.52 -11.70 9.81
CA GLY A 54 8.07 -11.08 11.03
C GLY A 54 9.11 -9.98 10.79
N ASP A 55 9.72 -9.90 9.61
CA ASP A 55 10.82 -8.94 9.35
C ASP A 55 10.34 -7.48 9.33
N VAL A 56 9.21 -7.19 8.68
CA VAL A 56 8.74 -5.81 8.41
C VAL A 56 7.24 -5.66 8.63
N LYS A 57 6.76 -4.40 8.69
CA LYS A 57 5.35 -4.06 8.56
C LYS A 57 5.02 -3.75 7.11
N MET A 58 4.11 -4.51 6.51
CA MET A 58 3.68 -4.33 5.14
C MET A 58 2.35 -3.58 5.11
N ILE A 59 2.31 -2.42 4.44
CA ILE A 59 1.13 -1.60 4.21
C ILE A 59 0.88 -1.60 2.71
N LYS A 60 -0.33 -1.94 2.27
CA LYS A 60 -0.69 -1.99 0.85
C LYS A 60 -1.96 -1.20 0.57
N ASN A 61 -1.94 -0.41 -0.49
CA ASN A 61 -3.12 0.25 -1.04
C ASN A 61 -3.05 0.36 -2.56
N ALA A 62 -4.09 0.90 -3.20
CA ALA A 62 -4.06 1.17 -4.63
C ALA A 62 -3.01 2.23 -4.96
N GLY A 63 -1.99 1.84 -5.73
CA GLY A 63 -0.88 2.70 -6.13
C GLY A 63 0.30 2.76 -5.17
N GLY A 64 0.20 2.32 -3.93
CA GLY A 64 1.28 2.45 -2.93
C GLY A 64 1.56 3.91 -2.55
N ILE A 65 0.53 4.74 -2.43
CA ILE A 65 0.62 6.20 -2.27
C ILE A 65 0.01 6.71 -0.95
N ILE A 66 0.36 7.93 -0.59
CA ILE A 66 -0.33 8.69 0.46
C ILE A 66 -1.41 9.55 -0.21
N SER A 67 -2.66 9.14 -0.14
CA SER A 67 -3.79 9.85 -0.76
C SER A 67 -4.46 10.88 0.17
N HIS A 68 -4.16 10.82 1.48
CA HIS A 68 -4.71 11.76 2.46
C HIS A 68 -3.79 11.84 3.69
N PRO A 69 -3.50 13.04 4.21
CA PRO A 69 -2.55 13.23 5.32
C PRO A 69 -3.00 12.58 6.63
N PHE A 70 -4.29 12.38 6.84
CA PHE A 70 -4.85 11.65 7.99
C PHE A 70 -5.59 10.37 7.57
N GLY A 71 -5.17 9.77 6.45
CA GLY A 71 -5.73 8.52 5.94
C GLY A 71 -5.21 7.28 6.66
N SER A 72 -5.72 6.11 6.24
CA SER A 72 -5.38 4.82 6.85
C SER A 72 -3.90 4.46 6.78
N VAL A 73 -3.20 4.89 5.72
CA VAL A 73 -1.75 4.63 5.55
C VAL A 73 -0.96 5.38 6.62
N ILE A 74 -1.17 6.69 6.78
CA ILE A 74 -0.51 7.49 7.81
C ILE A 74 -0.83 6.95 9.20
N ARG A 75 -2.10 6.63 9.49
CA ARG A 75 -2.47 6.00 10.77
C ARG A 75 -1.72 4.68 11.00
N SER A 76 -1.54 3.85 9.97
CA SER A 76 -0.80 2.58 10.08
C SER A 76 0.70 2.81 10.31
N LEU A 77 1.30 3.81 9.65
CA LEU A 77 2.68 4.21 9.90
C LEU A 77 2.87 4.72 11.33
N MET A 78 1.96 5.53 11.87
CA MET A 78 2.01 5.99 13.26
C MET A 78 1.98 4.82 14.25
N VAL A 79 1.08 3.85 14.05
CA VAL A 79 1.06 2.63 14.89
C VAL A 79 2.37 1.85 14.76
N ALA A 80 2.91 1.72 13.54
CA ALA A 80 4.16 1.02 13.31
C ALA A 80 5.35 1.72 14.00
N ILE A 81 5.40 3.04 13.98
CA ILE A 81 6.47 3.84 14.59
C ILE A 81 6.35 3.85 16.12
N TYR A 82 5.20 4.29 16.64
CA TYR A 82 5.05 4.55 18.08
C TYR A 82 4.85 3.29 18.92
N GLU A 83 4.11 2.30 18.39
CA GLU A 83 3.77 1.10 19.15
C GLU A 83 4.67 -0.11 18.82
N LEU A 84 5.24 -0.16 17.61
CA LEU A 84 5.96 -1.33 17.12
C LEU A 84 7.45 -1.07 16.85
N GLY A 85 7.92 0.16 17.12
CA GLY A 85 9.32 0.53 17.10
C GLY A 85 9.95 0.61 15.70
N VAL A 86 9.16 0.86 14.66
CA VAL A 86 9.66 1.14 13.32
C VAL A 86 10.47 2.43 13.31
N LYS A 87 11.61 2.40 12.63
CA LYS A 87 12.51 3.56 12.46
C LYS A 87 12.76 3.92 11.00
N GLU A 88 12.43 3.04 10.09
CA GLU A 88 12.63 3.24 8.66
C GLU A 88 11.33 2.96 7.89
N VAL A 89 11.03 3.79 6.92
CA VAL A 89 9.88 3.63 6.02
C VAL A 89 10.38 3.56 4.58
N MET A 90 9.97 2.54 3.86
CA MET A 90 10.21 2.41 2.43
C MET A 90 8.90 2.63 1.68
N VAL A 91 8.87 3.58 0.76
CA VAL A 91 7.77 3.75 -0.20
C VAL A 91 8.19 3.08 -1.50
N ILE A 92 7.52 1.99 -1.86
CA ILE A 92 7.89 1.16 -3.02
C ILE A 92 6.73 1.12 -4.02
N ALA A 93 6.83 1.93 -5.07
CA ALA A 93 5.98 1.83 -6.24
C ALA A 93 6.48 0.72 -7.19
N HIS A 94 5.78 0.47 -8.29
CA HIS A 94 6.21 -0.54 -9.26
C HIS A 94 5.97 -0.11 -10.71
N SER A 95 6.70 -0.74 -11.63
CA SER A 95 6.49 -0.58 -13.06
C SER A 95 5.10 -1.07 -13.49
N ASP A 96 4.53 -0.46 -14.52
CA ASP A 96 3.23 -0.84 -15.09
C ASP A 96 2.08 -0.89 -14.03
N CYS A 97 2.00 0.14 -13.20
CA CYS A 97 0.97 0.25 -12.18
C CYS A 97 -0.35 0.72 -12.79
N GLY A 98 -1.43 -0.07 -12.61
CA GLY A 98 -2.77 0.31 -13.07
C GLY A 98 -3.29 1.63 -12.48
N ALA A 99 -2.84 1.99 -11.27
CA ALA A 99 -3.21 3.26 -10.63
C ALA A 99 -2.58 4.48 -11.31
N CYS A 100 -1.51 4.32 -12.09
CA CYS A 100 -0.86 5.41 -12.83
C CYS A 100 -1.81 6.11 -13.79
N HIS A 101 -2.71 5.34 -14.41
CA HIS A 101 -3.62 5.83 -15.45
C HIS A 101 -5.09 5.86 -15.01
N MET A 102 -5.36 5.78 -13.71
CA MET A 102 -6.73 5.87 -13.22
C MET A 102 -7.36 7.22 -13.54
N SER A 103 -8.61 7.19 -14.02
CA SER A 103 -9.44 8.35 -14.29
C SER A 103 -10.67 8.33 -13.40
N SER A 104 -10.90 9.41 -12.66
CA SER A 104 -12.11 9.59 -11.86
C SER A 104 -13.38 9.47 -12.69
N ALA A 105 -13.39 10.06 -13.89
CA ALA A 105 -14.53 10.00 -14.80
C ALA A 105 -14.84 8.56 -15.23
N GLN A 106 -13.82 7.79 -15.64
CA GLN A 106 -14.01 6.38 -16.00
C GLN A 106 -14.48 5.54 -14.82
N MET A 107 -13.93 5.78 -13.64
CA MET A 107 -14.34 5.06 -12.43
C MET A 107 -15.82 5.34 -12.10
N ILE A 108 -16.27 6.57 -12.24
CA ILE A 108 -17.68 6.95 -12.04
C ILE A 108 -18.57 6.25 -13.05
N GLU A 109 -18.19 6.19 -14.34
CA GLU A 109 -18.95 5.44 -15.34
C GLU A 109 -19.02 3.93 -15.03
N HIS A 110 -17.93 3.33 -14.53
CA HIS A 110 -17.95 1.93 -14.06
C HIS A 110 -18.88 1.74 -12.88
N MET A 111 -18.92 2.68 -11.93
CA MET A 111 -19.87 2.64 -10.78
C MET A 111 -21.31 2.68 -11.29
N LYS A 112 -21.64 3.58 -12.23
CA LYS A 112 -22.96 3.71 -12.82
C LYS A 112 -23.36 2.44 -13.60
N ALA A 113 -22.46 1.87 -14.35
CA ALA A 113 -22.68 0.60 -15.06
C ALA A 113 -22.99 -0.57 -14.11
N ARG A 114 -22.56 -0.49 -12.83
CA ARG A 114 -22.88 -1.45 -11.77
C ARG A 114 -24.10 -1.07 -10.92
N GLY A 115 -24.87 -0.07 -11.33
CA GLY A 115 -26.14 0.32 -10.71
C GLY A 115 -26.04 1.42 -9.67
N ILE A 116 -24.88 2.08 -9.47
CA ILE A 116 -24.80 3.26 -8.63
C ILE A 116 -25.49 4.43 -9.36
N LYS A 117 -26.47 5.05 -8.71
CA LYS A 117 -27.24 6.15 -9.31
C LYS A 117 -26.45 7.45 -9.29
N GLN A 118 -26.69 8.30 -10.29
CA GLN A 118 -26.08 9.63 -10.38
C GLN A 118 -26.37 10.47 -9.14
N GLU A 119 -27.61 10.42 -8.63
CA GLU A 119 -28.03 11.16 -7.43
C GLU A 119 -27.20 10.79 -6.20
N THR A 120 -26.76 9.53 -6.09
CA THR A 120 -25.88 9.09 -4.99
C THR A 120 -24.51 9.73 -5.11
N ILE A 121 -23.96 9.79 -6.33
CA ILE A 121 -22.67 10.42 -6.59
C ILE A 121 -22.73 11.92 -6.30
N ASP A 122 -23.79 12.59 -6.76
CA ASP A 122 -24.01 14.01 -6.54
C ASP A 122 -24.21 14.35 -5.04
N MET A 123 -24.92 13.51 -4.31
CA MET A 123 -25.09 13.67 -2.86
C MET A 123 -23.72 13.54 -2.14
N ILE A 124 -22.89 12.56 -2.51
CA ILE A 124 -21.56 12.36 -1.89
C ILE A 124 -20.67 13.55 -2.19
N ARG A 125 -20.69 14.09 -3.43
CA ARG A 125 -19.99 15.33 -3.79
C ARG A 125 -20.45 16.53 -2.95
N PHE A 126 -21.77 16.65 -2.77
CA PHE A 126 -22.37 17.70 -1.92
C PHE A 126 -21.89 17.58 -0.46
N CYS A 127 -21.66 16.36 0.03
CA CYS A 127 -21.09 16.11 1.36
C CYS A 127 -19.57 16.40 1.45
N GLY A 128 -18.96 16.92 0.38
CA GLY A 128 -17.57 17.39 0.39
C GLY A 128 -16.53 16.37 -0.10
N VAL A 129 -16.96 15.23 -0.65
CA VAL A 129 -16.02 14.28 -1.27
C VAL A 129 -15.71 14.73 -2.69
N ASP A 130 -14.47 15.11 -2.92
CA ASP A 130 -13.96 15.42 -4.25
C ASP A 130 -13.51 14.13 -4.96
N PHE A 131 -14.41 13.56 -5.77
CA PHE A 131 -14.12 12.36 -6.55
C PHE A 131 -12.98 12.57 -7.58
N ASP A 132 -12.81 13.80 -8.07
CA ASP A 132 -11.85 14.08 -9.12
C ASP A 132 -10.42 14.02 -8.60
N SER A 133 -10.18 14.44 -7.35
CA SER A 133 -8.90 14.25 -6.68
C SER A 133 -8.77 12.86 -6.04
N TRP A 134 -9.83 12.36 -5.40
CA TRP A 134 -9.77 11.10 -4.63
C TRP A 134 -9.59 9.85 -5.49
N LEU A 135 -10.19 9.81 -6.68
CA LEU A 135 -10.12 8.67 -7.62
C LEU A 135 -9.12 8.89 -8.77
N TYR A 136 -8.37 9.98 -8.73
CA TYR A 136 -7.38 10.26 -9.77
C TYR A 136 -6.13 9.39 -9.58
N GLY A 137 -5.55 8.96 -10.70
CA GLY A 137 -4.23 8.33 -10.70
C GLY A 137 -3.11 9.35 -10.52
N PHE A 138 -1.88 8.90 -10.54
CA PHE A 138 -0.74 9.79 -10.30
C PHE A 138 0.03 10.21 -11.56
N GLY A 139 -0.26 9.63 -12.74
CA GLY A 139 0.35 9.97 -14.03
C GLY A 139 1.84 9.64 -14.18
N ASP A 140 2.63 9.85 -13.15
CA ASP A 140 4.08 9.61 -13.12
C ASP A 140 4.47 8.87 -11.83
N THR A 141 5.05 7.67 -12.00
CA THR A 141 5.38 6.78 -10.88
C THR A 141 6.49 7.35 -9.99
N GLU A 142 7.54 7.94 -10.57
CA GLU A 142 8.65 8.51 -9.81
C GLU A 142 8.20 9.73 -9.00
N LYS A 143 7.45 10.62 -9.64
CA LYS A 143 6.85 11.77 -8.97
C LYS A 143 5.95 11.35 -7.81
N SER A 144 5.12 10.34 -8.00
CA SER A 144 4.22 9.79 -6.97
C SER A 144 4.99 9.26 -5.75
N VAL A 145 6.12 8.58 -5.97
CA VAL A 145 7.00 8.13 -4.89
C VAL A 145 7.57 9.33 -4.11
N ARG A 146 8.10 10.34 -4.83
CA ARG A 146 8.63 11.57 -4.20
C ARG A 146 7.57 12.30 -3.37
N GLU A 147 6.37 12.44 -3.90
CA GLU A 147 5.26 13.08 -3.20
C GLU A 147 4.85 12.30 -1.95
N SER A 148 4.81 10.97 -2.01
CA SER A 148 4.49 10.13 -0.86
C SER A 148 5.60 10.17 0.21
N VAL A 149 6.87 10.13 -0.18
CA VAL A 149 8.02 10.31 0.73
C VAL A 149 7.93 11.66 1.41
N LYS A 150 7.74 12.73 0.63
CA LYS A 150 7.59 14.09 1.16
C LYS A 150 6.40 14.21 2.12
N ALA A 151 5.24 13.63 1.77
CA ALA A 151 4.05 13.67 2.62
C ALA A 151 4.26 12.98 3.97
N ILE A 152 5.12 11.95 4.05
CA ILE A 152 5.48 11.30 5.31
C ILE A 152 6.46 12.17 6.09
N LEU A 153 7.53 12.68 5.45
CA LEU A 153 8.55 13.52 6.11
C LEU A 153 8.00 14.84 6.64
N ASP A 154 7.10 15.48 5.90
CA ASP A 154 6.48 16.76 6.30
C ASP A 154 5.32 16.58 7.30
N HIS A 155 4.94 15.34 7.62
CA HIS A 155 3.78 15.10 8.47
C HIS A 155 4.09 15.45 9.94
N PRO A 156 3.31 16.33 10.58
CA PRO A 156 3.63 16.91 11.90
C PRO A 156 3.64 15.88 13.04
N LEU A 157 3.16 14.68 12.81
CA LEU A 157 3.12 13.60 13.80
C LEU A 157 4.12 12.48 13.48
N ILE A 158 4.97 12.61 12.48
CA ILE A 158 6.06 11.67 12.20
C ILE A 158 7.34 12.23 12.84
N PRO A 159 8.04 11.47 13.70
CA PRO A 159 9.27 11.94 14.35
C PRO A 159 10.40 12.15 13.34
N GLU A 160 11.26 13.14 13.60
CA GLU A 160 12.41 13.49 12.75
C GLU A 160 13.48 12.37 12.67
N ASP A 161 13.51 11.45 13.64
CA ASP A 161 14.42 10.31 13.65
C ASP A 161 13.94 9.11 12.81
N VAL A 162 12.81 9.25 12.10
CA VAL A 162 12.30 8.25 11.17
C VAL A 162 12.86 8.53 9.77
N HIS A 163 13.62 7.57 9.24
CA HIS A 163 14.13 7.65 7.87
C HIS A 163 13.11 7.19 6.85
N VAL A 164 12.91 7.95 5.79
CA VAL A 164 11.96 7.61 4.71
C VAL A 164 12.70 7.59 3.38
N SER A 165 12.57 6.48 2.65
CA SER A 165 13.22 6.29 1.34
C SER A 165 12.23 5.81 0.29
N GLY A 166 12.40 6.27 -0.95
CA GLY A 166 11.55 5.94 -2.08
C GLY A 166 12.22 5.00 -3.08
N PHE A 167 11.45 4.08 -3.64
CA PHE A 167 11.92 3.09 -4.61
C PHE A 167 10.86 2.78 -5.66
N ILE A 168 11.32 2.26 -6.80
CA ILE A 168 10.47 1.62 -7.81
C ILE A 168 10.97 0.19 -8.01
N ILE A 169 10.09 -0.79 -7.87
CA ILE A 169 10.38 -2.20 -8.17
C ILE A 169 9.86 -2.55 -9.57
N ASP A 170 10.68 -3.23 -10.34
CA ASP A 170 10.22 -3.84 -11.58
C ASP A 170 9.28 -5.02 -11.28
N SER A 171 8.06 -4.96 -11.81
CA SER A 171 6.99 -5.92 -11.49
C SER A 171 7.19 -7.31 -12.12
N ILE A 172 8.25 -7.49 -12.93
CA ILE A 172 8.59 -8.76 -13.58
C ILE A 172 9.84 -9.35 -12.93
N THR A 173 10.90 -8.57 -12.82
CA THR A 173 12.23 -9.05 -12.39
C THR A 173 12.47 -8.87 -10.89
N GLY A 174 11.72 -8.00 -10.22
CA GLY A 174 11.97 -7.61 -8.83
C GLY A 174 13.16 -6.65 -8.66
N ALA A 175 13.75 -6.12 -9.74
CA ALA A 175 14.81 -5.14 -9.64
C ALA A 175 14.34 -3.87 -8.94
N LEU A 176 15.06 -3.44 -7.90
CA LEU A 176 14.72 -2.27 -7.08
C LEU A 176 15.61 -1.09 -7.45
N THR A 177 14.98 0.01 -7.89
CA THR A 177 15.66 1.26 -8.24
C THR A 177 15.33 2.34 -7.21
N PRO A 178 16.33 3.00 -6.59
CA PRO A 178 16.08 4.09 -5.68
C PRO A 178 15.54 5.32 -6.43
N VAL A 179 14.58 5.99 -5.81
CA VAL A 179 14.11 7.31 -6.21
C VAL A 179 14.74 8.32 -5.26
N VAL A 180 15.66 9.12 -5.79
CA VAL A 180 16.32 10.14 -4.97
C VAL A 180 15.30 11.22 -4.60
N ALA A 181 15.17 11.49 -3.30
CA ALA A 181 14.29 12.52 -2.77
C ALA A 181 14.82 13.93 -3.10
#